data_6f47f2fd14031ff69b3ec07b20648d1f
#
_entry.id   6f47f2fd14031ff69b3ec07b20648d1f
#
_cell.length_a   1.000
_cell.length_b   1.000
_cell.length_c   1.000
_cell.angle_alpha   90.00
_cell.angle_beta   90.00
_cell.angle_gamma   90.00
#
_symmetry.space_group_name_H-M   'P 1'
#
loop_
_entity.id
_entity.type
_entity.pdbx_description
1 polymer ?
#
loop_
_entity_poly.entity_id
_entity_poly.type
_entity_poly.pdbx_seq_one_letter_code
_entity_poly.pdbx_strand_id
1 'polypeptide(L)'
;MKAGIEKWGKRMRRGVACSAAVGGLLMSTAFVGKEPSYAPVGKAHAQPAATPDFSLVGFATQNGGTTGGAGGRTVTAATLEELTKYAKSNDPLIIRISGKISAGAQGASINVKSNKTLLGVGATGFLEGVGLNISGQKNIIVQNLKLTMSTVTNTYTNDEGRQQVALNDGDCITIQNGSTNVWVDHCELFNLDPVAQPNQDLYDGLIDAKGNSAYITISWCYFHDHHKCHLIGSSDKDDADRKVTFHHNYYYNITERVPVYRFGTGHVFNNYYQHVYGTGVNSRMGACLKVEKNYFEDTKDPITTKNSAQPGKWDASDNYFTACKGNQPTTSTCTLTLPYIYTNVVTKTAEVKAVVTQWAGVGKL
;
A
#
# COMPACT_ATOMS: atom_id res chain seq x y z
N MET A 1 33.00 10.03 -42.62
CA MET A 1 34.16 10.52 -41.85
C MET A 1 34.01 9.91 -40.47
N LYS A 2 34.64 8.79 -40.23
CA LYS A 2 35.85 8.40 -39.47
C LYS A 2 35.94 9.20 -38.15
N ALA A 3 35.75 8.59 -37.05
CA ALA A 3 36.49 7.67 -36.19
C ALA A 3 36.94 8.42 -34.92
N GLY A 4 36.90 7.77 -33.77
CA GLY A 4 37.51 8.21 -32.50
C GLY A 4 37.18 7.26 -31.36
N ILE A 5 37.79 6.08 -31.36
CA ILE A 5 37.82 5.12 -30.25
C ILE A 5 39.02 5.53 -29.37
N GLU A 6 38.82 5.73 -28.07
CA GLU A 6 39.90 5.69 -27.10
C GLU A 6 39.62 4.70 -25.96
N LYS A 7 40.51 3.70 -25.95
CA LYS A 7 40.72 2.72 -24.88
C LYS A 7 41.57 3.35 -23.77
N TRP A 8 41.22 3.18 -22.51
CA TRP A 8 42.20 3.31 -21.42
C TRP A 8 42.26 2.06 -20.55
N GLY A 9 43.46 1.61 -20.38
CA GLY A 9 43.90 0.34 -19.90
C GLY A 9 44.07 0.23 -18.39
N LYS A 10 44.11 -1.04 -17.99
CA LYS A 10 44.41 -1.57 -16.66
C LYS A 10 45.84 -1.13 -16.17
N ARG A 11 45.94 -0.82 -14.88
CA ARG A 11 47.20 -0.93 -14.15
C ARG A 11 47.02 -1.66 -12.81
N MET A 12 47.50 -2.89 -12.79
CA MET A 12 47.89 -3.60 -11.57
C MET A 12 49.16 -2.99 -11.00
N ARG A 13 49.28 -2.84 -9.71
CA ARG A 13 50.58 -2.83 -9.02
C ARG A 13 50.55 -3.73 -7.79
N ARG A 14 51.48 -4.68 -7.83
CA ARG A 14 51.95 -5.56 -6.75
C ARG A 14 53.01 -4.82 -5.90
N GLY A 15 53.20 -5.29 -4.67
CA GLY A 15 54.41 -5.11 -3.90
C GLY A 15 54.10 -4.75 -2.46
N VAL A 16 54.59 -5.26 -1.44
CA VAL A 16 55.73 -6.08 -1.04
C VAL A 16 55.69 -6.07 0.48
N ALA A 17 55.84 -7.22 1.08
CA ALA A 17 55.98 -7.41 2.51
C ALA A 17 57.37 -7.00 2.99
N CYS A 18 57.49 -6.43 4.19
CA CYS A 18 58.74 -6.37 4.92
C CYS A 18 58.49 -6.62 6.41
N SER A 19 59.05 -7.69 6.89
CA SER A 19 59.17 -8.06 8.28
C SER A 19 60.37 -7.35 8.92
N ALA A 20 60.20 -6.84 10.13
CA ALA A 20 61.33 -6.58 11.02
C ALA A 20 60.91 -6.86 12.47
N ALA A 21 61.52 -7.87 13.03
CA ALA A 21 61.45 -8.20 14.45
C ALA A 21 62.49 -7.37 15.23
N VAL A 22 62.07 -6.73 16.32
CA VAL A 22 63.04 -6.24 17.35
C VAL A 22 62.44 -6.66 18.71
N GLY A 23 63.20 -7.48 19.40
CA GLY A 23 62.94 -7.90 20.77
C GLY A 23 63.23 -6.81 21.78
N GLY A 24 62.36 -6.62 22.73
CA GLY A 24 62.59 -5.78 23.89
C GLY A 24 61.95 -6.42 25.11
N LEU A 25 62.79 -6.90 26.00
CA LEU A 25 62.48 -7.48 27.28
C LEU A 25 62.06 -6.35 28.26
N LEU A 26 60.83 -6.34 28.76
CA LEU A 26 60.42 -5.48 29.84
C LEU A 26 59.61 -6.27 30.90
N MET A 27 60.11 -6.14 32.12
CA MET A 27 59.59 -6.79 33.31
C MET A 27 58.12 -6.41 33.60
N SER A 28 57.32 -7.43 33.87
CA SER A 28 55.93 -7.29 34.31
C SER A 28 55.88 -7.05 35.82
N THR A 29 55.34 -5.90 36.21
CA THR A 29 54.76 -5.71 37.57
C THR A 29 53.26 -5.98 37.44
N ALA A 30 52.84 -7.06 38.10
CA ALA A 30 51.42 -7.42 38.16
C ALA A 30 50.68 -6.45 39.06
N PHE A 31 49.84 -5.60 38.46
CA PHE A 31 48.74 -4.92 39.16
C PHE A 31 47.50 -5.81 39.11
N VAL A 32 47.13 -6.38 40.27
CA VAL A 32 45.86 -7.08 40.42
C VAL A 32 44.74 -6.02 40.54
N GLY A 33 44.27 -5.60 39.41
CA GLY A 33 43.04 -4.80 39.31
C GLY A 33 41.80 -5.71 39.35
N LYS A 34 40.96 -5.52 40.35
CA LYS A 34 39.64 -6.16 40.43
C LYS A 34 38.81 -5.72 39.23
N GLU A 35 38.47 -6.65 38.33
CA GLU A 35 37.53 -6.38 37.26
C GLU A 35 36.14 -6.04 37.81
N PRO A 36 35.46 -4.99 37.32
CA PRO A 36 34.07 -4.74 37.69
C PRO A 36 33.21 -5.85 37.09
N SER A 37 32.53 -6.62 37.92
CA SER A 37 31.53 -7.59 37.50
C SER A 37 30.36 -6.86 36.86
N TYR A 38 30.28 -6.84 35.52
CA TYR A 38 29.07 -6.48 34.81
C TYR A 38 28.06 -7.60 34.99
N ALA A 39 27.01 -7.32 35.73
CA ALA A 39 25.82 -8.17 35.72
C ALA A 39 25.27 -8.19 34.30
N PRO A 40 24.88 -9.35 33.72
CA PRO A 40 24.28 -9.39 32.42
C PRO A 40 23.00 -8.56 32.47
N VAL A 41 22.95 -7.50 31.64
CA VAL A 41 21.70 -6.77 31.39
C VAL A 41 20.75 -7.77 30.78
N GLY A 42 19.80 -8.24 31.58
CA GLY A 42 18.74 -9.13 31.12
C GLY A 42 18.09 -8.48 29.89
N LYS A 43 18.07 -9.19 28.76
CA LYS A 43 17.26 -8.78 27.59
C LYS A 43 15.84 -8.65 28.10
N ALA A 44 15.36 -7.42 28.26
CA ALA A 44 13.95 -7.18 28.51
C ALA A 44 13.22 -7.88 27.36
N HIS A 45 12.49 -8.95 27.64
CA HIS A 45 11.54 -9.49 26.70
C HIS A 45 10.52 -8.38 26.47
N ALA A 46 10.57 -7.78 25.28
CA ALA A 46 9.52 -6.87 24.86
C ALA A 46 8.20 -7.64 24.98
N GLN A 47 7.33 -7.15 25.85
CA GLN A 47 5.98 -7.71 25.98
C GLN A 47 5.32 -7.60 24.61
N PRO A 48 4.65 -8.64 24.10
CA PRO A 48 3.96 -8.55 22.81
C PRO A 48 3.06 -7.31 22.84
N ALA A 49 3.17 -6.48 21.83
CA ALA A 49 2.28 -5.33 21.71
C ALA A 49 0.82 -5.82 21.71
N ALA A 50 -0.04 -5.14 22.45
CA ALA A 50 -1.46 -5.47 22.47
C ALA A 50 -2.00 -5.45 21.03
N THR A 51 -2.89 -6.39 20.70
CA THR A 51 -3.57 -6.41 19.40
C THR A 51 -4.29 -5.07 19.18
N PRO A 52 -4.06 -4.39 18.04
CA PRO A 52 -4.75 -3.15 17.74
C PRO A 52 -6.27 -3.33 17.61
N ASP A 53 -7.01 -2.25 17.74
CA ASP A 53 -8.43 -2.22 17.38
C ASP A 53 -8.57 -2.16 15.84
N PHE A 54 -9.07 -3.24 15.24
CA PHE A 54 -9.29 -3.38 13.80
C PHE A 54 -10.71 -2.98 13.37
N SER A 55 -11.49 -2.34 14.23
CA SER A 55 -12.83 -1.88 13.88
C SER A 55 -12.79 -0.89 12.72
N LEU A 56 -13.84 -0.92 11.89
CA LEU A 56 -13.98 0.02 10.79
C LEU A 56 -14.05 1.45 11.29
N VAL A 57 -13.12 2.29 10.84
CA VAL A 57 -13.15 3.74 10.99
C VAL A 57 -13.00 4.41 9.62
N GLY A 58 -13.20 5.71 9.54
CA GLY A 58 -13.01 6.44 8.30
C GLY A 58 -14.29 6.67 7.51
N PHE A 59 -14.16 7.11 6.26
CA PHE A 59 -15.30 7.52 5.46
C PHE A 59 -16.27 6.40 5.15
N ALA A 60 -15.88 5.14 5.16
CA ALA A 60 -16.79 4.02 4.97
C ALA A 60 -17.79 3.81 6.13
N THR A 61 -17.60 4.49 7.29
CA THR A 61 -18.58 4.54 8.39
C THR A 61 -19.70 5.52 8.14
N GLN A 62 -19.52 6.42 7.18
CA GLN A 62 -20.49 7.47 6.84
C GLN A 62 -21.51 6.98 5.80
N ASN A 63 -22.46 7.82 5.42
CA ASN A 63 -23.47 7.48 4.39
C ASN A 63 -24.21 6.15 4.66
N GLY A 64 -24.58 5.92 5.91
CA GLY A 64 -25.26 4.70 6.35
C GLY A 64 -24.33 3.55 6.75
N GLY A 65 -23.02 3.74 6.63
CA GLY A 65 -22.01 2.76 7.05
C GLY A 65 -21.81 1.60 6.08
N THR A 66 -20.86 0.73 6.41
CA THR A 66 -20.52 -0.45 5.60
C THR A 66 -20.61 -1.70 6.46
N THR A 67 -21.52 -2.61 6.10
CA THR A 67 -21.76 -3.89 6.79
C THR A 67 -21.53 -5.09 5.88
N GLY A 68 -21.25 -4.85 4.59
CA GLY A 68 -21.01 -5.90 3.60
C GLY A 68 -22.19 -6.86 3.46
N GLY A 69 -21.90 -8.15 3.53
CA GLY A 69 -22.90 -9.23 3.45
C GLY A 69 -23.58 -9.57 4.78
N ALA A 70 -23.45 -8.74 5.82
CA ALA A 70 -24.05 -9.02 7.13
C ALA A 70 -25.58 -9.23 7.02
N GLY A 71 -26.10 -10.21 7.77
CA GLY A 71 -27.50 -10.64 7.70
C GLY A 71 -27.82 -11.59 6.54
N GLY A 72 -26.91 -11.77 5.58
CA GLY A 72 -27.02 -12.75 4.50
C GLY A 72 -26.40 -14.11 4.87
N ARG A 73 -26.52 -15.05 3.93
CA ARG A 73 -25.91 -16.38 4.08
C ARG A 73 -24.39 -16.30 3.95
N THR A 74 -23.69 -17.17 4.68
CA THR A 74 -22.28 -17.46 4.44
C THR A 74 -22.16 -18.59 3.44
N VAL A 75 -21.35 -18.40 2.40
CA VAL A 75 -21.02 -19.38 1.37
C VAL A 75 -19.52 -19.50 1.23
N THR A 76 -19.01 -20.62 0.73
CA THR A 76 -17.58 -20.79 0.44
C THR A 76 -17.39 -20.88 -1.07
N ALA A 77 -16.41 -20.14 -1.58
CA ALA A 77 -15.93 -20.23 -2.96
C ALA A 77 -14.51 -20.79 -2.95
N ALA A 78 -14.30 -21.88 -3.68
CA ALA A 78 -13.01 -22.52 -3.93
C ALA A 78 -12.63 -22.47 -5.41
N THR A 79 -13.56 -22.10 -6.28
CA THR A 79 -13.36 -22.00 -7.74
C THR A 79 -13.75 -20.62 -8.27
N LEU A 80 -13.24 -20.27 -9.44
CA LEU A 80 -13.58 -19.02 -10.13
C LEU A 80 -15.08 -18.95 -10.47
N GLU A 81 -15.69 -20.07 -10.84
CA GLU A 81 -17.10 -20.18 -11.15
C GLU A 81 -17.97 -19.87 -9.91
N GLU A 82 -17.69 -20.51 -8.77
CA GLU A 82 -18.38 -20.26 -7.51
C GLU A 82 -18.23 -18.81 -7.06
N LEU A 83 -17.01 -18.27 -7.09
CA LEU A 83 -16.78 -16.88 -6.74
C LEU A 83 -17.56 -15.94 -7.64
N THR A 84 -17.56 -16.17 -8.96
CA THR A 84 -18.30 -15.38 -9.94
C THR A 84 -19.81 -15.44 -9.68
N LYS A 85 -20.34 -16.62 -9.44
CA LYS A 85 -21.77 -16.85 -9.12
C LYS A 85 -22.20 -16.08 -7.87
N TYR A 86 -21.43 -16.22 -6.79
CA TYR A 86 -21.79 -15.58 -5.52
C TYR A 86 -21.59 -14.05 -5.56
N ALA A 87 -20.50 -13.56 -6.14
CA ALA A 87 -20.23 -12.13 -6.27
C ALA A 87 -21.32 -11.42 -7.09
N LYS A 88 -21.86 -12.06 -8.13
CA LYS A 88 -22.93 -11.52 -9.00
C LYS A 88 -24.35 -11.72 -8.46
N SER A 89 -24.56 -12.45 -7.37
CA SER A 89 -25.88 -12.62 -6.75
C SER A 89 -26.47 -11.28 -6.28
N ASN A 90 -27.78 -11.12 -6.32
CA ASN A 90 -28.46 -9.97 -5.72
C ASN A 90 -28.59 -10.10 -4.20
N ASP A 91 -28.48 -11.32 -3.66
CA ASP A 91 -28.60 -11.56 -2.23
C ASP A 91 -27.42 -10.99 -1.44
N PRO A 92 -27.61 -10.51 -0.22
CA PRO A 92 -26.52 -10.27 0.71
C PRO A 92 -25.76 -11.58 1.00
N LEU A 93 -24.42 -11.58 0.86
CA LEU A 93 -23.61 -12.78 1.07
C LEU A 93 -22.30 -12.46 1.76
N ILE A 94 -21.89 -13.33 2.70
CA ILE A 94 -20.52 -13.45 3.16
C ILE A 94 -19.89 -14.59 2.36
N ILE A 95 -18.94 -14.25 1.46
CA ILE A 95 -18.28 -15.20 0.55
C ILE A 95 -16.90 -15.49 1.13
N ARG A 96 -16.72 -16.69 1.70
CA ARG A 96 -15.45 -17.16 2.22
C ARG A 96 -14.63 -17.73 1.07
N ILE A 97 -13.44 -17.17 0.83
CA ILE A 97 -12.52 -17.64 -0.20
C ILE A 97 -11.48 -18.53 0.46
N SER A 98 -11.54 -19.81 0.14
CA SER A 98 -10.67 -20.83 0.75
C SER A 98 -9.60 -21.28 -0.25
N GLY A 99 -8.36 -20.91 0.05
CA GLY A 99 -7.22 -21.23 -0.81
C GLY A 99 -7.08 -20.30 -2.01
N LYS A 100 -6.32 -20.76 -3.02
CA LYS A 100 -6.02 -20.00 -4.23
C LYS A 100 -7.08 -20.24 -5.31
N ILE A 101 -7.66 -19.16 -5.82
CA ILE A 101 -8.49 -19.15 -7.03
C ILE A 101 -7.69 -18.44 -8.11
N SER A 102 -7.31 -19.16 -9.17
CA SER A 102 -6.53 -18.63 -10.28
C SER A 102 -7.38 -18.56 -11.55
N ALA A 103 -7.23 -17.46 -12.28
CA ALA A 103 -7.83 -17.31 -13.62
C ALA A 103 -6.85 -17.61 -14.76
N GLY A 104 -5.64 -18.06 -14.42
CA GLY A 104 -4.59 -18.38 -15.38
C GLY A 104 -4.14 -17.15 -16.20
N ALA A 105 -3.51 -17.42 -17.34
CA ALA A 105 -2.89 -16.39 -18.20
C ALA A 105 -3.91 -15.43 -18.85
N GLN A 106 -5.14 -15.84 -19.03
CA GLN A 106 -6.20 -14.98 -19.58
C GLN A 106 -6.74 -13.98 -18.55
N GLY A 107 -6.64 -14.32 -17.27
CA GLY A 107 -7.23 -13.55 -16.19
C GLY A 107 -8.75 -13.58 -16.19
N ALA A 108 -9.35 -12.96 -15.17
CA ALA A 108 -10.79 -12.73 -15.08
C ALA A 108 -11.10 -11.41 -14.36
N SER A 109 -12.18 -10.74 -14.77
CA SER A 109 -12.75 -9.60 -14.04
C SER A 109 -14.10 -10.02 -13.46
N ILE A 110 -14.24 -9.90 -12.13
CA ILE A 110 -15.47 -10.27 -11.41
C ILE A 110 -16.24 -9.03 -11.00
N ASN A 111 -17.45 -8.88 -11.52
CA ASN A 111 -18.37 -7.83 -11.07
C ASN A 111 -18.93 -8.18 -9.70
N VAL A 112 -18.59 -7.40 -8.69
CA VAL A 112 -19.07 -7.57 -7.31
C VAL A 112 -20.30 -6.70 -7.10
N LYS A 113 -21.46 -7.30 -6.84
CA LYS A 113 -22.69 -6.59 -6.53
C LYS A 113 -22.75 -6.14 -5.07
N SER A 114 -23.70 -5.25 -4.78
CA SER A 114 -23.92 -4.67 -3.45
C SER A 114 -24.15 -5.72 -2.36
N ASN A 115 -23.91 -5.34 -1.11
CA ASN A 115 -24.13 -6.16 0.08
C ASN A 115 -23.32 -7.46 0.06
N LYS A 116 -22.01 -7.33 -0.16
CA LYS A 116 -21.08 -8.48 -0.20
C LYS A 116 -19.93 -8.28 0.78
N THR A 117 -19.58 -9.36 1.45
CA THR A 117 -18.28 -9.50 2.09
C THR A 117 -17.50 -10.61 1.37
N LEU A 118 -16.34 -10.27 0.79
CA LEU A 118 -15.37 -11.22 0.28
C LEU A 118 -14.31 -11.40 1.36
N LEU A 119 -14.24 -12.58 1.97
CA LEU A 119 -13.39 -12.85 3.13
C LEU A 119 -12.44 -14.01 2.86
N GLY A 120 -11.15 -13.75 2.87
CA GLY A 120 -10.13 -14.81 2.81
C GLY A 120 -10.11 -15.65 4.09
N VAL A 121 -10.01 -16.97 3.94
CA VAL A 121 -9.95 -17.90 5.07
C VAL A 121 -8.51 -18.05 5.58
N GLY A 122 -8.26 -17.64 6.81
CA GLY A 122 -6.91 -17.67 7.40
C GLY A 122 -5.93 -16.87 6.54
N ALA A 123 -4.75 -17.42 6.28
CA ALA A 123 -3.74 -16.80 5.42
C ALA A 123 -3.76 -17.34 3.95
N THR A 124 -4.79 -18.09 3.56
CA THR A 124 -4.79 -18.86 2.30
C THR A 124 -5.65 -18.26 1.19
N GLY A 125 -6.56 -17.33 1.51
CA GLY A 125 -7.43 -16.70 0.52
C GLY A 125 -6.64 -15.90 -0.50
N PHE A 126 -6.56 -16.37 -1.76
CA PHE A 126 -5.73 -15.78 -2.80
C PHE A 126 -6.44 -15.74 -4.16
N LEU A 127 -6.54 -14.55 -4.73
CA LEU A 127 -7.06 -14.29 -6.07
C LEU A 127 -5.88 -13.98 -7.01
N GLU A 128 -5.56 -14.91 -7.89
CA GLU A 128 -4.44 -14.82 -8.82
C GLU A 128 -4.95 -14.60 -10.24
N GLY A 129 -4.61 -13.47 -10.86
CA GLY A 129 -5.14 -13.08 -12.17
C GLY A 129 -6.64 -12.77 -12.15
N VAL A 130 -7.18 -12.40 -10.98
CA VAL A 130 -8.61 -12.10 -10.80
C VAL A 130 -8.76 -10.67 -10.30
N GLY A 131 -9.23 -9.78 -11.15
CA GLY A 131 -9.60 -8.41 -10.79
C GLY A 131 -11.04 -8.32 -10.25
N LEU A 132 -11.25 -7.49 -9.24
CA LEU A 132 -12.58 -7.19 -8.69
C LEU A 132 -13.07 -5.86 -9.25
N ASN A 133 -14.23 -5.87 -9.92
CA ASN A 133 -14.88 -4.67 -10.44
C ASN A 133 -16.14 -4.35 -9.62
N ILE A 134 -16.10 -3.22 -8.91
CA ILE A 134 -17.19 -2.67 -8.11
C ILE A 134 -17.71 -1.44 -8.85
N SER A 135 -18.75 -1.62 -9.68
CA SER A 135 -19.28 -0.60 -10.58
C SER A 135 -20.75 -0.30 -10.28
N GLY A 136 -21.04 0.91 -9.81
CA GLY A 136 -22.39 1.33 -9.43
C GLY A 136 -22.95 0.55 -8.24
N GLN A 137 -22.11 0.11 -7.32
CA GLN A 137 -22.48 -0.77 -6.21
C GLN A 137 -22.21 -0.13 -4.85
N LYS A 138 -22.79 -0.69 -3.79
CA LYS A 138 -22.61 -0.17 -2.44
C LYS A 138 -22.56 -1.27 -1.38
N ASN A 139 -22.01 -0.91 -0.21
CA ASN A 139 -21.96 -1.77 0.96
C ASN A 139 -21.17 -3.06 0.69
N ILE A 140 -19.86 -2.90 0.45
CA ILE A 140 -18.97 -4.01 0.11
C ILE A 140 -17.77 -4.03 1.06
N ILE A 141 -17.44 -5.22 1.55
CA ILE A 141 -16.20 -5.49 2.32
C ILE A 141 -15.35 -6.47 1.54
N VAL A 142 -14.07 -6.14 1.36
CA VAL A 142 -13.03 -7.05 0.85
C VAL A 142 -11.99 -7.18 1.95
N GLN A 143 -11.86 -8.36 2.53
CA GLN A 143 -11.07 -8.53 3.76
C GLN A 143 -10.21 -9.78 3.73
N ASN A 144 -8.97 -9.64 4.25
CA ASN A 144 -8.04 -10.74 4.45
C ASN A 144 -7.74 -11.56 3.18
N LEU A 145 -7.61 -10.88 2.05
CA LEU A 145 -7.37 -11.50 0.73
C LEU A 145 -6.05 -11.06 0.13
N LYS A 146 -5.33 -12.01 -0.47
CA LYS A 146 -4.21 -11.76 -1.35
C LYS A 146 -4.70 -11.59 -2.78
N LEU A 147 -4.21 -10.56 -3.51
CA LEU A 147 -4.57 -10.29 -4.90
C LEU A 147 -3.33 -9.93 -5.73
N THR A 148 -3.27 -10.46 -6.95
CA THR A 148 -2.28 -10.07 -7.96
C THR A 148 -2.82 -10.27 -9.38
N MET A 149 -2.40 -9.41 -10.29
CA MET A 149 -2.62 -9.56 -11.75
C MET A 149 -1.35 -10.08 -12.45
N SER A 150 -0.27 -10.36 -11.73
CA SER A 150 1.07 -10.64 -12.27
C SER A 150 1.16 -11.89 -13.17
N THR A 151 0.19 -12.77 -13.10
CA THR A 151 0.12 -13.98 -13.95
C THR A 151 -0.64 -13.77 -15.26
N VAL A 152 -1.30 -12.62 -15.43
CA VAL A 152 -2.08 -12.32 -16.63
C VAL A 152 -1.16 -11.89 -17.76
N THR A 153 -1.24 -12.60 -18.89
CA THR A 153 -0.49 -12.28 -20.13
C THR A 153 -1.37 -11.80 -21.28
N ASN A 154 -2.70 -11.75 -21.06
CA ASN A 154 -3.64 -11.14 -21.99
C ASN A 154 -3.51 -9.63 -21.94
N THR A 155 -2.81 -9.06 -22.92
CA THR A 155 -2.46 -7.64 -22.99
C THR A 155 -2.91 -7.01 -24.31
N TYR A 156 -3.02 -5.70 -24.31
CA TYR A 156 -3.16 -4.89 -25.52
C TYR A 156 -2.08 -3.80 -25.53
N THR A 157 -1.89 -3.15 -26.67
CA THR A 157 -1.01 -1.98 -26.78
C THR A 157 -1.85 -0.72 -26.54
N ASN A 158 -1.52 0.03 -25.47
CA ASN A 158 -2.20 1.28 -25.14
C ASN A 158 -1.83 2.43 -26.10
N ASP A 159 -2.45 3.61 -25.93
CA ASP A 159 -2.24 4.78 -26.79
C ASP A 159 -0.81 5.32 -26.75
N GLU A 160 -0.04 4.97 -25.71
CA GLU A 160 1.37 5.32 -25.55
C GLU A 160 2.32 4.27 -26.15
N GLY A 161 1.78 3.24 -26.81
CA GLY A 161 2.54 2.18 -27.46
C GLY A 161 3.10 1.13 -26.49
N ARG A 162 2.60 1.06 -25.25
CA ARG A 162 3.05 0.12 -24.22
C ARG A 162 2.06 -1.03 -24.01
N GLN A 163 2.57 -2.21 -23.66
CA GLN A 163 1.72 -3.33 -23.31
C GLN A 163 1.04 -3.07 -21.97
N GLN A 164 -0.26 -3.32 -21.92
CA GLN A 164 -1.11 -3.19 -20.73
C GLN A 164 -2.02 -4.41 -20.61
N VAL A 165 -2.25 -4.91 -19.40
CA VAL A 165 -3.21 -5.99 -19.13
C VAL A 165 -4.61 -5.50 -19.54
N ALA A 166 -5.29 -6.32 -20.35
CA ALA A 166 -6.57 -5.94 -20.96
C ALA A 166 -7.76 -5.99 -20.00
N LEU A 167 -7.63 -6.76 -18.91
CA LEU A 167 -8.70 -6.98 -17.95
C LEU A 167 -8.63 -5.97 -16.81
N ASN A 168 -9.77 -5.37 -16.48
CA ASN A 168 -9.90 -4.45 -15.36
C ASN A 168 -8.84 -3.31 -15.40
N ASP A 169 -8.40 -2.93 -16.58
CA ASP A 169 -7.27 -2.03 -16.85
C ASP A 169 -5.94 -2.47 -16.19
N GLY A 170 -5.85 -3.72 -15.71
CA GLY A 170 -4.75 -4.24 -14.91
C GLY A 170 -4.88 -3.99 -13.41
N ASP A 171 -5.99 -3.38 -12.95
CA ASP A 171 -6.25 -3.15 -11.53
C ASP A 171 -6.58 -4.45 -10.78
N CYS A 172 -6.10 -4.60 -9.55
CA CYS A 172 -6.57 -5.64 -8.66
C CYS A 172 -8.01 -5.38 -8.19
N ILE A 173 -8.32 -4.13 -7.82
CA ILE A 173 -9.67 -3.71 -7.41
C ILE A 173 -10.00 -2.36 -8.05
N THR A 174 -11.04 -2.33 -8.88
CA THR A 174 -11.59 -1.08 -9.45
C THR A 174 -12.92 -0.74 -8.78
N ILE A 175 -13.04 0.46 -8.20
CA ILE A 175 -14.25 1.01 -7.58
C ILE A 175 -14.70 2.19 -8.43
N GLN A 176 -15.86 2.09 -9.13
CA GLN A 176 -16.24 3.08 -10.12
C GLN A 176 -17.74 3.31 -10.25
N ASN A 177 -18.11 4.29 -11.08
CA ASN A 177 -19.49 4.59 -11.46
C ASN A 177 -20.42 4.87 -10.26
N GLY A 178 -19.96 5.73 -9.32
CA GLY A 178 -20.74 6.12 -8.17
C GLY A 178 -20.84 5.05 -7.08
N SER A 179 -19.90 4.11 -7.05
CA SER A 179 -19.87 3.12 -5.96
C SER A 179 -19.58 3.77 -4.61
N THR A 180 -20.25 3.31 -3.55
CA THR A 180 -20.12 3.88 -2.21
C THR A 180 -20.03 2.81 -1.12
N ASN A 181 -19.53 3.20 0.06
CA ASN A 181 -19.49 2.32 1.22
C ASN A 181 -18.71 1.03 0.92
N VAL A 182 -17.43 1.20 0.60
CA VAL A 182 -16.50 0.10 0.35
C VAL A 182 -15.41 0.12 1.42
N TRP A 183 -15.17 -1.02 2.03
CA TRP A 183 -14.10 -1.24 2.98
C TRP A 183 -13.17 -2.35 2.48
N VAL A 184 -11.90 -2.01 2.24
CA VAL A 184 -10.84 -2.98 1.93
C VAL A 184 -9.88 -3.04 3.11
N ASP A 185 -9.72 -4.22 3.69
CA ASP A 185 -9.06 -4.36 4.98
C ASP A 185 -8.21 -5.64 5.07
N HIS A 186 -7.03 -5.54 5.70
CA HIS A 186 -6.09 -6.67 5.87
C HIS A 186 -5.81 -7.45 4.59
N CYS A 187 -5.79 -6.78 3.44
CA CYS A 187 -5.46 -7.40 2.17
C CYS A 187 -3.97 -7.25 1.84
N GLU A 188 -3.44 -8.14 0.99
CA GLU A 188 -2.11 -8.04 0.41
C GLU A 188 -2.27 -7.92 -1.11
N LEU A 189 -1.81 -6.80 -1.69
CA LEU A 189 -1.96 -6.53 -3.12
C LEU A 189 -0.60 -6.20 -3.73
N PHE A 190 -0.25 -6.88 -4.81
CA PHE A 190 1.04 -6.73 -5.46
C PHE A 190 1.02 -7.15 -6.92
N ASN A 191 2.06 -6.81 -7.68
CA ASN A 191 2.27 -7.37 -9.01
C ASN A 191 3.72 -7.80 -9.21
N LEU A 192 4.58 -6.95 -9.79
CA LEU A 192 5.99 -7.26 -10.04
C LEU A 192 6.88 -6.11 -9.56
N ASP A 193 8.07 -6.45 -9.10
CA ASP A 193 9.09 -5.48 -8.72
C ASP A 193 9.29 -4.43 -9.84
N PRO A 194 9.13 -3.12 -9.56
CA PRO A 194 9.25 -2.07 -10.56
C PRO A 194 10.62 -2.00 -11.24
N VAL A 195 11.67 -2.47 -10.58
CA VAL A 195 13.02 -2.51 -11.15
C VAL A 195 13.15 -3.65 -12.15
N ALA A 196 12.57 -4.81 -11.82
CA ALA A 196 12.59 -6.00 -12.70
C ALA A 196 11.60 -5.88 -13.87
N GLN A 197 10.49 -5.14 -13.67
CA GLN A 197 9.46 -4.91 -14.67
C GLN A 197 9.37 -3.40 -14.98
N PRO A 198 10.10 -2.87 -16.00
CA PRO A 198 10.20 -1.42 -16.23
C PRO A 198 8.99 -0.80 -16.94
N ASN A 199 8.08 -1.60 -17.52
CA ASN A 199 6.88 -1.08 -18.15
C ASN A 199 5.83 -0.71 -17.08
N GLN A 200 5.82 0.55 -16.68
CA GLN A 200 4.91 1.08 -15.65
C GLN A 200 3.41 0.98 -16.00
N ASP A 201 3.08 0.68 -17.25
CA ASP A 201 1.69 0.58 -17.70
C ASP A 201 1.22 -0.87 -17.85
N LEU A 202 2.08 -1.87 -17.61
CA LEU A 202 1.68 -3.26 -17.74
C LEU A 202 0.50 -3.60 -16.82
N TYR A 203 0.53 -3.09 -15.58
CA TYR A 203 -0.58 -3.13 -14.62
C TYR A 203 -0.91 -1.68 -14.24
N ASP A 204 -2.20 -1.31 -14.13
CA ASP A 204 -2.52 0.07 -13.74
C ASP A 204 -2.52 0.22 -12.23
N GLY A 205 -3.62 0.05 -11.51
CA GLY A 205 -3.69 0.25 -10.07
C GLY A 205 -3.70 -1.04 -9.24
N LEU A 206 -3.43 -0.93 -7.94
CA LEU A 206 -3.80 -1.98 -6.98
C LEU A 206 -5.23 -1.77 -6.49
N ILE A 207 -5.59 -0.53 -6.12
CA ILE A 207 -6.98 -0.15 -5.82
C ILE A 207 -7.24 1.24 -6.38
N ASP A 208 -8.14 1.32 -7.34
CA ASP A 208 -8.55 2.58 -7.96
C ASP A 208 -9.98 2.95 -7.60
N ALA A 209 -10.22 4.23 -7.31
CA ALA A 209 -11.56 4.78 -7.07
C ALA A 209 -11.82 5.94 -8.04
N LYS A 210 -12.74 5.73 -8.98
CA LYS A 210 -13.00 6.63 -10.10
C LYS A 210 -14.51 6.81 -10.35
N GLY A 211 -14.90 7.76 -11.21
CA GLY A 211 -16.28 7.94 -11.64
C GLY A 211 -17.27 8.17 -10.50
N ASN A 212 -17.11 9.23 -9.71
CA ASN A 212 -17.97 9.64 -8.61
C ASN A 212 -18.03 8.67 -7.41
N SER A 213 -17.11 7.73 -7.27
CA SER A 213 -17.07 6.82 -6.12
C SER A 213 -16.56 7.53 -4.86
N ALA A 214 -17.17 7.24 -3.71
CA ALA A 214 -16.89 7.89 -2.43
C ALA A 214 -17.23 7.00 -1.22
N TYR A 215 -16.91 7.47 0.00
CA TYR A 215 -17.16 6.74 1.25
C TYR A 215 -16.43 5.41 1.31
N ILE A 216 -15.11 5.48 1.09
CA ILE A 216 -14.23 4.32 1.00
C ILE A 216 -13.23 4.37 2.17
N THR A 217 -12.94 3.23 2.76
CA THR A 217 -11.81 3.05 3.69
C THR A 217 -10.93 1.91 3.22
N ILE A 218 -9.62 2.15 3.21
CA ILE A 218 -8.58 1.17 2.91
C ILE A 218 -7.66 1.13 4.13
N SER A 219 -7.63 -0.03 4.82
CA SER A 219 -6.96 -0.14 6.11
C SER A 219 -6.19 -1.43 6.27
N TRP A 220 -5.11 -1.39 7.03
CA TRP A 220 -4.30 -2.55 7.42
C TRP A 220 -3.88 -3.43 6.24
N CYS A 221 -3.79 -2.87 5.02
CA CYS A 221 -3.37 -3.59 3.83
C CYS A 221 -1.86 -3.51 3.64
N TYR A 222 -1.30 -4.53 2.98
CA TYR A 222 0.08 -4.56 2.52
C TYR A 222 0.11 -4.42 1.01
N PHE A 223 0.69 -3.32 0.52
CA PHE A 223 0.85 -3.01 -0.90
C PHE A 223 2.33 -3.06 -1.25
N HIS A 224 2.70 -3.86 -2.25
CA HIS A 224 4.12 -3.98 -2.59
C HIS A 224 4.38 -4.34 -4.06
N ASP A 225 5.63 -4.14 -4.48
CA ASP A 225 6.13 -4.54 -5.80
C ASP A 225 5.22 -4.07 -6.94
N HIS A 226 5.06 -2.74 -7.08
CA HIS A 226 4.16 -2.17 -8.07
C HIS A 226 4.54 -0.74 -8.48
N HIS A 227 4.14 -0.33 -9.70
CA HIS A 227 4.40 1.03 -10.16
C HIS A 227 3.38 2.04 -9.64
N LYS A 228 2.08 1.85 -9.87
CA LYS A 228 1.00 2.82 -9.70
C LYS A 228 -0.06 2.31 -8.72
N CYS A 229 0.04 2.65 -7.43
CA CYS A 229 -0.72 1.98 -6.39
C CYS A 229 -2.22 2.34 -6.36
N HIS A 230 -2.54 3.64 -6.20
CA HIS A 230 -3.94 4.10 -6.05
C HIS A 230 -4.24 5.34 -6.88
N LEU A 231 -5.24 5.26 -7.75
CA LEU A 231 -5.79 6.38 -8.49
C LEU A 231 -7.14 6.80 -7.90
N ILE A 232 -7.18 7.90 -7.16
CA ILE A 232 -8.42 8.47 -6.65
C ILE A 232 -8.82 9.67 -7.53
N GLY A 233 -9.81 9.43 -8.40
CA GLY A 233 -10.15 10.32 -9.51
C GLY A 233 -9.35 10.03 -10.78
N SER A 234 -10.00 9.53 -11.82
CA SER A 234 -9.37 9.03 -13.05
C SER A 234 -8.69 10.12 -13.89
N SER A 235 -9.21 11.34 -13.85
CA SER A 235 -8.71 12.46 -14.65
C SER A 235 -9.02 13.80 -13.99
N ASP A 236 -8.51 14.89 -14.57
CA ASP A 236 -8.78 16.25 -14.14
C ASP A 236 -10.24 16.70 -14.44
N LYS A 237 -11.07 15.83 -15.02
CA LYS A 237 -12.51 16.03 -15.27
C LYS A 237 -13.39 15.16 -14.36
N ASP A 238 -12.81 14.23 -13.61
CA ASP A 238 -13.50 13.36 -12.65
C ASP A 238 -13.54 14.07 -11.28
N ASP A 239 -14.38 15.11 -11.19
CA ASP A 239 -14.39 16.18 -10.18
C ASP A 239 -15.25 15.91 -8.94
N ALA A 240 -15.65 14.67 -8.70
CA ALA A 240 -16.46 14.31 -7.54
C ALA A 240 -15.82 14.66 -6.20
N ASP A 241 -16.65 14.98 -5.20
CA ASP A 241 -16.23 15.14 -3.80
C ASP A 241 -15.86 13.78 -3.19
N ARG A 242 -14.62 13.39 -3.43
CA ARG A 242 -14.04 12.15 -2.93
C ARG A 242 -14.00 12.16 -1.41
N LYS A 243 -14.31 11.01 -0.82
CA LYS A 243 -14.28 10.75 0.62
C LYS A 243 -13.61 9.40 0.83
N VAL A 244 -12.28 9.40 0.92
CA VAL A 244 -11.50 8.16 1.06
C VAL A 244 -10.54 8.27 2.24
N THR A 245 -10.52 7.23 3.06
CA THR A 245 -9.59 7.08 4.18
C THR A 245 -8.58 5.98 3.89
N PHE A 246 -7.32 6.26 4.17
CA PHE A 246 -6.20 5.30 4.14
C PHE A 246 -5.56 5.28 5.51
N HIS A 247 -5.56 4.13 6.20
CA HIS A 247 -4.89 4.06 7.50
C HIS A 247 -4.24 2.71 7.79
N HIS A 248 -3.13 2.74 8.50
CA HIS A 248 -2.38 1.57 8.92
C HIS A 248 -1.98 0.64 7.76
N ASN A 249 -1.83 1.19 6.55
CA ASN A 249 -1.37 0.44 5.39
C ASN A 249 0.16 0.45 5.33
N TYR A 250 0.73 -0.65 4.90
CA TYR A 250 2.14 -0.78 4.58
C TYR A 250 2.35 -0.68 3.07
N TYR A 251 3.15 0.28 2.64
CA TYR A 251 3.56 0.47 1.26
C TYR A 251 5.04 0.16 1.13
N TYR A 252 5.42 -0.81 0.31
CA TYR A 252 6.79 -1.24 0.13
C TYR A 252 7.15 -1.42 -1.34
N ASN A 253 8.29 -0.87 -1.78
CA ASN A 253 8.78 -1.06 -3.16
C ASN A 253 7.74 -0.63 -4.22
N ILE A 254 7.23 0.61 -4.08
CA ILE A 254 6.22 1.21 -4.96
C ILE A 254 6.84 2.40 -5.69
N THR A 255 6.52 2.58 -6.98
CA THR A 255 7.02 3.77 -7.68
C THR A 255 6.24 5.01 -7.28
N GLU A 256 4.91 5.03 -7.42
CA GLU A 256 4.12 6.24 -7.14
C GLU A 256 2.64 5.96 -6.83
N ARG A 257 1.87 7.03 -6.63
CA ARG A 257 0.42 7.01 -6.36
C ARG A 257 0.07 6.30 -5.05
N VAL A 258 0.62 6.78 -3.93
CA VAL A 258 0.31 6.19 -2.60
C VAL A 258 -0.34 7.18 -1.62
N PRO A 259 -1.53 7.73 -1.93
CA PRO A 259 -2.26 7.71 -3.20
C PRO A 259 -1.96 8.94 -4.10
N VAL A 260 -2.31 8.91 -5.39
CA VAL A 260 -2.67 10.11 -6.13
C VAL A 260 -4.16 10.41 -5.92
N TYR A 261 -4.48 11.64 -5.56
CA TYR A 261 -5.81 12.02 -5.09
C TYR A 261 -6.28 13.32 -5.72
N ARG A 262 -7.33 13.27 -6.51
CA ARG A 262 -7.92 14.42 -7.19
C ARG A 262 -9.28 14.78 -6.58
N PHE A 263 -9.48 16.07 -6.33
CA PHE A 263 -10.71 16.68 -5.82
C PHE A 263 -11.17 16.16 -4.44
N GLY A 264 -12.12 16.82 -3.84
CA GLY A 264 -12.75 16.42 -2.60
C GLY A 264 -11.83 16.39 -1.39
N THR A 265 -12.17 15.53 -0.45
CA THR A 265 -11.49 15.42 0.84
C THR A 265 -11.07 14.00 1.14
N GLY A 266 -9.93 13.82 1.80
CA GLY A 266 -9.40 12.51 2.17
C GLY A 266 -8.67 12.53 3.50
N HIS A 267 -8.50 11.35 4.10
CA HIS A 267 -7.76 11.18 5.34
C HIS A 267 -6.71 10.07 5.19
N VAL A 268 -5.47 10.41 5.48
CA VAL A 268 -4.30 9.54 5.34
C VAL A 268 -3.55 9.53 6.67
N PHE A 269 -3.69 8.48 7.47
CA PHE A 269 -3.08 8.46 8.80
C PHE A 269 -2.50 7.11 9.19
N ASN A 270 -1.46 7.12 9.99
CA ASN A 270 -0.77 5.94 10.51
C ASN A 270 -0.33 4.92 9.45
N ASN A 271 -0.09 5.36 8.20
CA ASN A 271 0.48 4.48 7.19
C ASN A 271 2.00 4.46 7.28
N TYR A 272 2.61 3.34 6.92
CA TYR A 272 4.04 3.18 6.78
C TYR A 272 4.42 3.07 5.30
N TYR A 273 5.31 3.96 4.87
CA TYR A 273 5.84 4.03 3.50
C TYR A 273 7.31 3.71 3.53
N GLN A 274 7.74 2.73 2.73
CA GLN A 274 9.13 2.33 2.62
C GLN A 274 9.50 2.06 1.15
N HIS A 275 10.61 2.65 0.69
CA HIS A 275 11.08 2.53 -0.69
C HIS A 275 10.01 2.97 -1.71
N VAL A 276 9.57 4.23 -1.62
CA VAL A 276 8.68 4.86 -2.60
C VAL A 276 9.50 5.77 -3.52
N TYR A 277 9.64 5.40 -4.77
CA TYR A 277 10.66 5.97 -5.67
C TYR A 277 10.25 7.26 -6.37
N GLY A 278 8.95 7.53 -6.52
CA GLY A 278 8.43 8.68 -7.27
C GLY A 278 7.70 9.70 -6.40
N THR A 279 6.50 9.39 -5.98
CA THR A 279 5.69 10.26 -5.12
C THR A 279 4.93 9.46 -4.06
N GLY A 280 4.91 9.96 -2.83
CA GLY A 280 4.05 9.48 -1.78
C GLY A 280 2.59 9.95 -1.97
N VAL A 281 2.03 10.62 -0.97
CA VAL A 281 0.70 11.24 -1.00
C VAL A 281 0.73 12.43 -1.95
N ASN A 282 0.05 12.32 -3.08
CA ASN A 282 0.04 13.35 -4.13
C ASN A 282 -1.37 13.95 -4.28
N SER A 283 -1.59 15.08 -3.59
CA SER A 283 -2.85 15.83 -3.63
C SER A 283 -2.93 16.69 -4.88
N ARG A 284 -3.99 16.56 -5.67
CA ARG A 284 -4.18 17.23 -6.96
C ARG A 284 -5.55 17.87 -7.08
N MET A 285 -5.71 18.76 -8.06
CA MET A 285 -6.99 19.34 -8.48
C MET A 285 -7.80 19.90 -7.31
N GLY A 286 -7.15 20.69 -6.44
CA GLY A 286 -7.80 21.35 -5.31
C GLY A 286 -8.21 20.43 -4.14
N ALA A 287 -7.91 19.13 -4.18
CA ALA A 287 -8.18 18.23 -3.05
C ALA A 287 -7.58 18.75 -1.75
N CYS A 288 -8.26 18.55 -0.61
CA CYS A 288 -7.72 18.82 0.72
C CYS A 288 -7.61 17.50 1.49
N LEU A 289 -6.39 17.07 1.78
CA LEU A 289 -6.13 15.80 2.47
C LEU A 289 -5.65 16.06 3.89
N LYS A 290 -6.28 15.45 4.89
CA LYS A 290 -5.70 15.36 6.22
C LYS A 290 -4.65 14.27 6.22
N VAL A 291 -3.39 14.62 6.42
CA VAL A 291 -2.23 13.71 6.35
C VAL A 291 -1.51 13.77 7.67
N GLU A 292 -1.73 12.79 8.54
CA GLU A 292 -1.22 12.84 9.90
C GLU A 292 -0.66 11.52 10.40
N LYS A 293 0.34 11.61 11.27
CA LYS A 293 0.93 10.48 12.00
C LYS A 293 1.41 9.34 11.08
N ASN A 294 1.78 9.64 9.84
CA ASN A 294 2.37 8.65 8.93
C ASN A 294 3.88 8.53 9.16
N TYR A 295 4.44 7.38 8.84
CA TYR A 295 5.87 7.12 8.89
C TYR A 295 6.39 6.92 7.46
N PHE A 296 7.19 7.87 6.97
CA PHE A 296 7.82 7.83 5.66
C PHE A 296 9.30 7.49 5.81
N GLU A 297 9.75 6.42 5.15
CA GLU A 297 11.14 5.97 5.12
C GLU A 297 11.58 5.77 3.67
N ASP A 298 12.73 6.33 3.28
CA ASP A 298 13.27 6.26 1.91
C ASP A 298 12.18 6.52 0.85
N THR A 299 11.44 7.61 1.06
CA THR A 299 10.33 8.02 0.20
C THR A 299 10.69 9.30 -0.52
N LYS A 300 10.51 9.33 -1.84
CA LYS A 300 10.63 10.55 -2.63
C LYS A 300 9.31 11.31 -2.63
N ASP A 301 9.40 12.63 -2.40
CA ASP A 301 8.25 13.53 -2.33
C ASP A 301 7.09 12.95 -1.46
N PRO A 302 7.33 12.70 -0.16
CA PRO A 302 6.36 12.06 0.73
C PRO A 302 4.95 12.64 0.68
N ILE A 303 4.82 13.97 0.67
CA ILE A 303 3.55 14.68 0.51
C ILE A 303 3.76 15.77 -0.53
N THR A 304 3.01 15.75 -1.61
CA THR A 304 3.26 16.62 -2.76
C THR A 304 1.99 16.98 -3.54
N THR A 305 2.15 17.84 -4.55
CA THR A 305 1.12 18.21 -5.53
C THR A 305 1.69 18.20 -6.97
N LYS A 306 2.59 17.26 -7.26
CA LYS A 306 3.25 17.16 -8.57
C LYS A 306 2.31 16.66 -9.68
N ASN A 307 2.63 17.05 -10.92
CA ASN A 307 1.92 16.61 -12.13
C ASN A 307 0.42 16.88 -12.07
N SER A 308 0.03 18.08 -11.64
CA SER A 308 -1.35 18.52 -11.50
C SER A 308 -1.54 19.88 -12.18
N ALA A 309 -2.60 20.02 -12.97
CA ALA A 309 -2.95 21.30 -13.57
C ALA A 309 -3.33 22.34 -12.50
N GLN A 310 -3.99 21.90 -11.43
CA GLN A 310 -4.29 22.68 -10.25
C GLN A 310 -3.68 22.02 -9.01
N PRO A 311 -2.87 22.72 -8.21
CA PRO A 311 -2.34 22.18 -6.97
C PRO A 311 -3.44 21.72 -6.02
N GLY A 312 -3.23 20.57 -5.36
CA GLY A 312 -4.00 20.16 -4.20
C GLY A 312 -3.42 20.74 -2.92
N LYS A 313 -4.06 20.43 -1.80
CA LYS A 313 -3.75 20.95 -0.47
C LYS A 313 -3.64 19.82 0.53
N TRP A 314 -3.06 20.11 1.69
CA TRP A 314 -2.96 19.16 2.80
C TRP A 314 -3.13 19.86 4.15
N ASP A 315 -3.71 19.14 5.09
CA ASP A 315 -3.75 19.44 6.52
C ASP A 315 -2.78 18.45 7.20
N ALA A 316 -1.49 18.86 7.29
CA ALA A 316 -0.40 17.95 7.69
C ALA A 316 -0.03 18.15 9.17
N SER A 317 0.04 17.05 9.91
CA SER A 317 0.47 17.07 11.31
C SER A 317 1.16 15.76 11.72
N ASP A 318 2.17 15.87 12.57
CA ASP A 318 2.82 14.76 13.28
C ASP A 318 3.30 13.60 12.35
N ASN A 319 3.67 13.91 11.09
CA ASN A 319 4.27 12.93 10.19
C ASN A 319 5.78 12.81 10.48
N TYR A 320 6.31 11.60 10.37
CA TYR A 320 7.74 11.34 10.55
C TYR A 320 8.39 11.02 9.20
N PHE A 321 9.55 11.65 8.92
CA PHE A 321 10.29 11.49 7.68
C PHE A 321 11.73 11.06 8.00
N THR A 322 12.18 9.94 7.41
CA THR A 322 13.56 9.47 7.53
C THR A 322 14.10 9.00 6.19
N ALA A 323 15.33 9.37 5.86
CA ALA A 323 15.95 9.11 4.56
C ALA A 323 15.13 9.58 3.34
N CYS A 324 14.11 10.42 3.54
CA CYS A 324 13.24 10.93 2.48
C CYS A 324 13.93 12.01 1.64
N LYS A 325 13.45 12.20 0.41
CA LYS A 325 13.91 13.25 -0.51
C LYS A 325 12.72 14.05 -1.04
N GLY A 326 12.97 15.29 -1.44
CA GLY A 326 11.94 16.16 -2.02
C GLY A 326 11.01 16.76 -0.98
N ASN A 327 9.73 16.87 -1.29
CA ASN A 327 8.78 17.63 -0.49
C ASN A 327 8.34 16.90 0.79
N GLN A 328 8.64 17.47 1.94
CA GLN A 328 8.35 16.97 3.29
C GLN A 328 7.68 18.07 4.12
N PRO A 329 6.42 18.43 3.83
CA PRO A 329 5.80 19.59 4.47
C PRO A 329 5.51 19.31 5.95
N THR A 330 5.80 20.32 6.76
CA THR A 330 5.49 20.38 8.20
C THR A 330 4.38 21.39 8.52
N THR A 331 3.86 22.08 7.51
CA THR A 331 2.80 23.10 7.63
C THR A 331 1.64 22.75 6.72
N SER A 332 0.43 23.06 7.19
CA SER A 332 -0.81 22.84 6.45
C SER A 332 -1.09 23.94 5.43
N THR A 333 -1.74 23.57 4.32
CA THR A 333 -2.24 24.48 3.27
C THR A 333 -3.76 24.49 3.17
N CYS A 334 -4.46 23.63 3.92
CA CYS A 334 -5.89 23.66 4.19
C CYS A 334 -6.13 23.14 5.62
N THR A 335 -7.37 23.25 6.09
CA THR A 335 -7.84 22.64 7.35
C THR A 335 -9.00 21.73 7.04
N LEU A 336 -8.98 20.49 7.55
CA LEU A 336 -10.02 19.50 7.32
C LEU A 336 -10.55 18.94 8.64
N THR A 337 -11.85 19.17 8.90
CA THR A 337 -12.56 18.51 9.99
C THR A 337 -13.22 17.25 9.47
N LEU A 338 -12.97 16.14 10.14
CA LEU A 338 -13.49 14.83 9.75
C LEU A 338 -14.86 14.57 10.40
N PRO A 339 -15.81 13.94 9.70
CA PRO A 339 -17.17 13.70 10.20
C PRO A 339 -17.28 12.42 11.05
N TYR A 340 -16.18 11.79 11.43
CA TYR A 340 -16.17 10.54 12.20
C TYR A 340 -15.09 10.56 13.31
N ILE A 341 -15.29 9.70 14.32
CA ILE A 341 -14.34 9.48 15.41
C ILE A 341 -13.36 8.38 14.99
N TYR A 342 -12.07 8.59 15.23
CA TYR A 342 -10.99 7.63 14.91
C TYR A 342 -9.89 7.59 15.98
N THR A 343 -10.04 8.38 17.03
CA THR A 343 -9.00 8.54 18.07
C THR A 343 -8.71 7.25 18.86
N ASN A 344 -9.67 6.31 18.88
CA ASN A 344 -9.55 5.01 19.51
C ASN A 344 -8.59 4.05 18.78
N VAL A 345 -8.37 4.27 17.47
CA VAL A 345 -7.49 3.41 16.66
C VAL A 345 -6.14 4.06 16.33
N VAL A 346 -5.91 5.30 16.75
CA VAL A 346 -4.69 6.03 16.39
C VAL A 346 -3.47 5.45 17.08
N THR A 347 -2.48 5.07 16.28
CA THR A 347 -1.14 4.68 16.72
C THR A 347 -0.24 5.90 16.85
N LYS A 348 0.60 5.95 17.89
CA LYS A 348 1.63 7.00 18.01
C LYS A 348 2.62 6.89 16.87
N THR A 349 3.01 8.01 16.28
CA THR A 349 3.85 8.08 15.08
C THR A 349 5.14 7.25 15.20
N ALA A 350 5.79 7.28 16.36
CA ALA A 350 7.01 6.49 16.60
C ALA A 350 6.79 4.97 16.61
N GLU A 351 5.57 4.51 16.81
CA GLU A 351 5.19 3.09 16.88
C GLU A 351 4.65 2.58 15.54
N VAL A 352 4.26 3.47 14.61
CA VAL A 352 3.60 3.14 13.33
C VAL A 352 4.37 2.10 12.54
N LYS A 353 5.68 2.27 12.36
CA LYS A 353 6.51 1.30 11.62
C LYS A 353 6.38 -0.11 12.20
N ALA A 354 6.54 -0.26 13.51
CA ALA A 354 6.49 -1.57 14.17
C ALA A 354 5.09 -2.18 14.12
N VAL A 355 4.06 -1.40 14.44
CA VAL A 355 2.66 -1.84 14.46
C VAL A 355 2.19 -2.23 13.06
N VAL A 356 2.42 -1.39 12.06
CA VAL A 356 1.96 -1.65 10.69
C VAL A 356 2.69 -2.83 10.08
N THR A 357 4.01 -2.95 10.27
CA THR A 357 4.77 -4.12 9.77
C THR A 357 4.29 -5.43 10.42
N GLN A 358 3.87 -5.39 11.67
CA GLN A 358 3.37 -6.57 12.38
C GLN A 358 1.97 -6.98 11.94
N TRP A 359 1.07 -6.01 11.70
CA TRP A 359 -0.37 -6.26 11.63
C TRP A 359 -1.01 -6.01 10.26
N ALA A 360 -0.36 -5.31 9.32
CA ALA A 360 -0.90 -5.13 7.98
C ALA A 360 -0.76 -6.40 7.13
N GLY A 361 -1.72 -6.61 6.23
CA GLY A 361 -1.75 -7.73 5.29
C GLY A 361 -2.52 -8.94 5.78
N VAL A 362 -2.47 -10.00 4.98
CA VAL A 362 -3.26 -11.23 5.15
C VAL A 362 -2.81 -12.05 6.37
N GLY A 363 -3.78 -12.71 7.03
CA GLY A 363 -3.54 -13.64 8.14
C GLY A 363 -3.27 -12.96 9.48
N LYS A 364 -3.70 -11.72 9.64
CA LYS A 364 -3.47 -10.91 10.83
C LYS A 364 -4.76 -10.62 11.64
N LEU A 365 -5.91 -11.04 11.13
CA LEU A 365 -7.22 -10.94 11.80
C LEU A 365 -7.44 -12.06 12.81
#